data_79cc9c518cfa0f71d4fdb671a050d391
#
_entry.id   79cc9c518cfa0f71d4fdb671a050d391
#
_cell.length_a   1.000
_cell.length_b   1.000
_cell.length_c   1.000
_cell.angle_alpha   90.00
_cell.angle_beta   90.00
_cell.angle_gamma   90.00
#
_symmetry.space_group_name_H-M   'P 1'
#
loop_
_entity.id
_entity.type
_entity.pdbx_description
1 polymer ?
#
loop_
_entity_poly.entity_id
_entity_poly.type
_entity_poly.pdbx_seq_one_letter_code
_entity_poly.pdbx_strand_id
1 'polypeptide(L)'
;MTHSEHDEELANAIMALATPELPQYFSSLVKCLAAFDNLIIIAYHGEHRPAVLYREYTDPVVYLPMDSQYLGGAYLLDPFYREHLRGSVQGIRRLMDVAPDHFRRTHYYKNYYQQTTLLDEVAVFASITESVTLTACLGRDCSSGKPFNKRELQALRQYGMTLSSLLKKHWQDYRSDNVMKAAPAPVEERLREALNQQHSIRLSPRQAEVALFILRGHSSLSISLHLGVSLQTVKVFRRQLYAKCCISSQAELFALLMPLFARLTEHG
;
A
#
# COMPACT_ATOMS: atom_id res chain seq x y z
N MET A 1 8.52 29.71 -5.33
CA MET A 1 8.53 29.17 -6.71
C MET A 1 7.50 29.93 -7.50
N THR A 2 7.85 30.30 -8.72
CA THR A 2 7.01 31.11 -9.61
C THR A 2 6.07 30.19 -10.40
N HIS A 3 4.92 30.69 -10.86
CA HIS A 3 4.02 29.98 -11.79
C HIS A 3 4.78 29.47 -13.04
N SER A 4 5.80 30.19 -13.48
CA SER A 4 6.63 29.85 -14.64
C SER A 4 7.42 28.55 -14.47
N GLU A 5 7.99 28.28 -13.30
CA GLU A 5 8.76 27.04 -13.05
C GLU A 5 7.87 25.79 -13.05
N HIS A 6 6.66 25.90 -12.48
CA HIS A 6 5.70 24.81 -12.49
C HIS A 6 5.22 24.48 -13.92
N ASP A 7 4.95 25.50 -14.74
CA ASP A 7 4.48 25.31 -16.11
C ASP A 7 5.57 24.70 -16.99
N GLU A 8 6.84 25.06 -16.77
CA GLU A 8 7.99 24.48 -17.45
C GLU A 8 8.16 22.99 -17.10
N GLU A 9 8.12 22.65 -15.79
CA GLU A 9 8.24 21.24 -15.37
C GLU A 9 7.05 20.39 -15.83
N LEU A 10 5.84 20.95 -15.90
CA LEU A 10 4.69 20.27 -16.48
C LEU A 10 4.89 20.01 -17.98
N ALA A 11 5.40 20.99 -18.73
CA ALA A 11 5.69 20.83 -20.15
C ALA A 11 6.76 19.75 -20.37
N ASN A 12 7.83 19.74 -19.55
CA ASN A 12 8.88 18.72 -19.60
C ASN A 12 8.32 17.32 -19.33
N ALA A 13 7.46 17.16 -18.31
CA ALA A 13 6.82 15.90 -18.01
C ALA A 13 5.89 15.42 -19.15
N ILE A 14 5.17 16.34 -19.82
CA ILE A 14 4.34 16.01 -20.99
C ILE A 14 5.21 15.53 -22.16
N MET A 15 6.33 16.22 -22.45
CA MET A 15 7.24 15.84 -23.51
C MET A 15 7.95 14.48 -23.27
N ALA A 16 8.15 14.13 -22.00
CA ALA A 16 8.75 12.87 -21.58
C ALA A 16 7.76 11.68 -21.55
N LEU A 17 6.47 11.89 -21.90
CA LEU A 17 5.49 10.79 -21.95
C LEU A 17 5.94 9.67 -22.89
N ALA A 18 5.75 8.43 -22.46
CA ALA A 18 6.17 7.20 -23.14
C ALA A 18 7.70 7.07 -23.34
N THR A 19 8.52 7.82 -22.61
CA THR A 19 9.98 7.68 -22.58
C THR A 19 10.47 7.25 -21.19
N PRO A 20 11.66 6.64 -21.06
CA PRO A 20 12.21 6.22 -19.77
C PRO A 20 12.46 7.37 -18.77
N GLU A 21 12.51 8.60 -19.25
CA GLU A 21 12.83 9.80 -18.47
C GLU A 21 11.63 10.37 -17.70
N LEU A 22 10.38 9.95 -18.03
CA LEU A 22 9.21 10.50 -17.35
C LEU A 22 9.31 10.47 -15.83
N PRO A 23 9.76 9.39 -15.16
CA PRO A 23 9.80 9.36 -13.70
C PRO A 23 10.61 10.50 -13.09
N GLN A 24 11.72 10.91 -13.72
CA GLN A 24 12.56 12.03 -13.29
C GLN A 24 11.84 13.37 -13.46
N TYR A 25 11.23 13.63 -14.63
CA TYR A 25 10.44 14.84 -14.87
C TYR A 25 9.18 14.89 -14.00
N PHE A 26 8.55 13.76 -13.76
CA PHE A 26 7.45 13.66 -12.79
C PHE A 26 7.91 14.04 -11.38
N SER A 27 9.07 13.55 -10.95
CA SER A 27 9.69 13.93 -9.68
C SER A 27 9.92 15.43 -9.59
N SER A 28 10.54 16.05 -10.62
CA SER A 28 10.78 17.48 -10.68
C SER A 28 9.49 18.29 -10.59
N LEU A 29 8.47 17.94 -11.38
CA LEU A 29 7.15 18.57 -11.33
C LEU A 29 6.53 18.49 -9.92
N VAL A 30 6.57 17.33 -9.27
CA VAL A 30 6.00 17.16 -7.92
C VAL A 30 6.78 17.96 -6.88
N LYS A 31 8.12 18.06 -7.00
CA LYS A 31 8.97 18.90 -6.13
C LYS A 31 8.58 20.38 -6.18
N CYS A 32 8.00 20.85 -7.30
CA CYS A 32 7.41 22.19 -7.41
C CYS A 32 6.18 22.38 -6.50
N LEU A 33 5.46 21.32 -6.17
CA LEU A 33 4.23 21.37 -5.36
C LEU A 33 4.52 21.09 -3.88
N ALA A 34 5.37 20.10 -3.61
CA ALA A 34 5.73 19.67 -2.27
C ALA A 34 7.12 19.05 -2.28
N ALA A 35 7.98 19.47 -1.36
CA ALA A 35 9.26 18.82 -1.18
C ALA A 35 9.05 17.42 -0.56
N PHE A 36 9.84 16.43 -0.98
CA PHE A 36 9.85 15.08 -0.43
C PHE A 36 11.30 14.55 -0.42
N ASP A 37 11.55 13.51 0.37
CA ASP A 37 12.87 12.93 0.55
C ASP A 37 13.08 11.68 -0.33
N ASN A 38 11.96 11.01 -0.67
CA ASN A 38 11.96 9.81 -1.49
C ASN A 38 10.69 9.69 -2.31
N LEU A 39 10.79 9.00 -3.46
CA LEU A 39 9.70 8.67 -4.37
C LEU A 39 9.84 7.21 -4.80
N ILE A 40 8.76 6.45 -4.71
CA ILE A 40 8.67 5.12 -5.30
C ILE A 40 7.41 5.03 -6.14
N ILE A 41 7.52 4.45 -7.35
CA ILE A 41 6.37 4.15 -8.21
C ILE A 41 6.17 2.64 -8.20
N ILE A 42 4.99 2.22 -7.75
CA ILE A 42 4.60 0.81 -7.61
C ILE A 42 3.38 0.55 -8.50
N ALA A 43 3.42 -0.57 -9.22
CA ALA A 43 2.27 -1.11 -9.92
C ALA A 43 1.64 -2.24 -9.11
N TYR A 44 0.38 -2.08 -8.74
CA TYR A 44 -0.47 -3.13 -8.16
C TYR A 44 -1.31 -3.79 -9.25
N HIS A 45 -1.44 -5.12 -9.19
CA HIS A 45 -2.16 -5.95 -10.18
C HIS A 45 -3.12 -6.89 -9.47
N GLY A 46 -4.34 -6.44 -9.17
CA GLY A 46 -5.28 -7.22 -8.38
C GLY A 46 -4.60 -7.75 -7.10
N GLU A 47 -4.68 -9.05 -6.87
CA GLU A 47 -4.05 -9.68 -5.69
C GLU A 47 -2.65 -10.27 -5.96
N HIS A 48 -2.06 -10.00 -7.12
CA HIS A 48 -0.69 -10.41 -7.41
C HIS A 48 0.35 -9.58 -6.65
N ARG A 49 1.58 -10.11 -6.63
CA ARG A 49 2.73 -9.39 -6.06
C ARG A 49 2.95 -8.07 -6.81
N PRO A 50 3.10 -6.93 -6.11
CA PRO A 50 3.37 -5.65 -6.74
C PRO A 50 4.71 -5.61 -7.47
N ALA A 51 4.80 -4.74 -8.48
CA ALA A 51 6.04 -4.46 -9.19
C ALA A 51 6.51 -3.03 -8.89
N VAL A 52 7.80 -2.86 -8.60
CA VAL A 52 8.43 -1.54 -8.45
C VAL A 52 8.92 -1.07 -9.81
N LEU A 53 8.44 0.10 -10.25
CA LEU A 53 8.75 0.68 -11.56
C LEU A 53 9.85 1.74 -11.48
N TYR A 54 9.95 2.46 -10.36
CA TYR A 54 10.92 3.53 -10.16
C TYR A 54 11.21 3.75 -8.69
N ARG A 55 12.45 4.16 -8.36
CA ARG A 55 12.88 4.56 -7.00
C ARG A 55 13.78 5.78 -7.09
N GLU A 56 13.54 6.76 -6.24
CA GLU A 56 14.40 7.91 -5.97
C GLU A 56 14.42 8.13 -4.45
N TYR A 57 15.58 8.44 -3.88
CA TYR A 57 15.72 8.63 -2.44
C TYR A 57 16.93 9.49 -2.10
N THR A 58 16.85 10.18 -0.97
CA THR A 58 17.98 10.89 -0.36
C THR A 58 18.83 9.92 0.47
N ASP A 59 18.18 9.06 1.29
CA ASP A 59 18.81 8.02 2.09
C ASP A 59 18.32 6.63 1.63
N PRO A 60 19.22 5.69 1.23
CA PRO A 60 18.85 4.36 0.80
C PRO A 60 18.16 3.50 1.88
N VAL A 61 18.31 3.84 3.16
CA VAL A 61 17.69 3.12 4.29
C VAL A 61 16.18 3.00 4.13
N VAL A 62 15.53 4.01 3.52
CA VAL A 62 14.08 4.02 3.30
C VAL A 62 13.58 2.80 2.52
N TYR A 63 14.40 2.24 1.62
CA TYR A 63 14.00 1.10 0.78
C TYR A 63 14.74 -0.20 1.08
N LEU A 64 15.56 -0.29 2.14
CA LEU A 64 16.23 -1.53 2.53
C LEU A 64 15.26 -2.70 2.76
N PRO A 65 14.09 -2.52 3.44
CA PRO A 65 13.14 -3.61 3.64
C PRO A 65 12.19 -3.85 2.44
N MET A 66 12.29 -3.08 1.35
CA MET A 66 11.33 -3.13 0.25
C MET A 66 11.28 -4.51 -0.42
N ASP A 67 12.41 -5.01 -0.89
CA ASP A 67 12.43 -6.24 -1.70
C ASP A 67 12.22 -7.50 -0.85
N SER A 68 12.78 -7.52 0.36
CA SER A 68 12.73 -8.70 1.26
C SER A 68 11.45 -8.76 2.10
N GLN A 69 10.94 -7.62 2.57
CA GLN A 69 9.78 -7.62 3.48
C GLN A 69 8.50 -7.14 2.78
N TYR A 70 8.52 -5.95 2.13
CA TYR A 70 7.32 -5.41 1.50
C TYR A 70 6.83 -6.33 0.39
N LEU A 71 7.66 -6.55 -0.64
CA LEU A 71 7.34 -7.45 -1.73
C LEU A 71 7.29 -8.92 -1.31
N GLY A 72 7.87 -9.27 -0.16
CA GLY A 72 7.76 -10.57 0.49
C GLY A 72 6.46 -10.80 1.26
N GLY A 73 5.46 -9.89 1.15
CA GLY A 73 4.12 -10.11 1.72
C GLY A 73 3.60 -9.01 2.63
N ALA A 74 4.45 -8.09 3.14
CA ALA A 74 3.99 -7.01 4.01
C ALA A 74 3.03 -6.05 3.29
N TYR A 75 3.09 -5.93 1.96
CA TYR A 75 2.16 -5.14 1.15
C TYR A 75 0.68 -5.53 1.36
N LEU A 76 0.39 -6.79 1.73
CA LEU A 76 -0.97 -7.25 2.03
C LEU A 76 -1.61 -6.53 3.23
N LEU A 77 -0.77 -5.88 4.06
CA LEU A 77 -1.18 -5.10 5.22
C LEU A 77 -1.14 -3.59 4.97
N ASP A 78 -0.63 -3.15 3.81
CA ASP A 78 -0.47 -1.74 3.46
C ASP A 78 -1.84 -1.08 3.19
N PRO A 79 -2.14 0.08 3.81
CA PRO A 79 -3.33 0.85 3.50
C PRO A 79 -3.45 1.27 2.03
N PHE A 80 -2.34 1.60 1.34
CA PHE A 80 -2.37 1.97 -0.08
C PHE A 80 -2.71 0.78 -0.98
N TYR A 81 -2.18 -0.40 -0.70
CA TYR A 81 -2.61 -1.62 -1.39
C TYR A 81 -4.11 -1.88 -1.22
N ARG A 82 -4.64 -1.58 -0.04
CA ARG A 82 -6.09 -1.69 0.23
C ARG A 82 -6.93 -0.71 -0.59
N GLU A 83 -6.44 0.51 -0.82
CA GLU A 83 -7.11 1.46 -1.71
C GLU A 83 -7.16 0.91 -3.14
N HIS A 84 -6.08 0.28 -3.64
CA HIS A 84 -6.08 -0.41 -4.94
C HIS A 84 -7.19 -1.47 -5.02
N LEU A 85 -7.32 -2.35 -4.03
CA LEU A 85 -8.32 -3.42 -4.01
C LEU A 85 -9.77 -2.93 -3.93
N ARG A 86 -10.03 -1.66 -3.58
CA ARG A 86 -11.37 -1.06 -3.60
C ARG A 86 -11.85 -0.70 -5.00
N GLY A 87 -11.00 -0.84 -6.00
CA GLY A 87 -11.31 -0.53 -7.40
C GLY A 87 -10.78 0.85 -7.84
N SER A 88 -11.20 1.30 -9.01
CA SER A 88 -10.69 2.48 -9.69
C SER A 88 -10.44 3.68 -8.76
N VAL A 89 -9.19 3.95 -8.46
CA VAL A 89 -8.75 5.03 -7.58
C VAL A 89 -7.85 6.00 -8.34
N GLN A 90 -8.08 7.31 -8.14
CA GLN A 90 -7.29 8.38 -8.74
C GLN A 90 -7.08 9.53 -7.74
N GLY A 91 -6.07 10.35 -8.02
CA GLY A 91 -5.75 11.53 -7.21
C GLY A 91 -4.92 11.19 -5.98
N ILE A 92 -4.93 12.11 -5.02
CA ILE A 92 -4.04 12.09 -3.86
C ILE A 92 -4.67 11.35 -2.67
N ARG A 93 -3.88 10.52 -2.01
CA ARG A 93 -4.19 9.94 -0.70
C ARG A 93 -3.00 10.11 0.23
N ARG A 94 -3.22 10.60 1.44
CA ARG A 94 -2.21 10.55 2.49
C ARG A 94 -2.37 9.25 3.28
N LEU A 95 -1.29 8.59 3.63
CA LEU A 95 -1.32 7.30 4.31
C LEU A 95 -2.20 7.31 5.55
N MET A 96 -2.04 8.32 6.41
CA MET A 96 -2.79 8.44 7.66
C MET A 96 -4.27 8.76 7.48
N ASP A 97 -4.70 9.27 6.31
CA ASP A 97 -6.11 9.54 6.01
C ASP A 97 -6.86 8.26 5.59
N VAL A 98 -6.15 7.27 5.06
CA VAL A 98 -6.72 5.99 4.59
C VAL A 98 -6.40 4.81 5.52
N ALA A 99 -5.45 4.99 6.42
CA ALA A 99 -5.05 3.96 7.38
C ALA A 99 -6.16 3.67 8.41
N PRO A 100 -6.30 2.43 8.86
CA PRO A 100 -7.24 2.05 9.92
C PRO A 100 -6.95 2.73 11.27
N ASP A 101 -7.96 2.77 12.14
CA ASP A 101 -7.96 3.49 13.42
C ASP A 101 -6.86 3.06 14.40
N HIS A 102 -6.41 1.79 14.35
CA HIS A 102 -5.30 1.28 15.18
C HIS A 102 -4.00 1.05 14.39
N PHE A 103 -3.87 1.58 13.18
CA PHE A 103 -2.73 1.33 12.27
C PHE A 103 -1.36 1.49 12.96
N ARG A 104 -1.14 2.60 13.67
CA ARG A 104 0.12 2.86 14.39
C ARG A 104 0.44 1.85 15.51
N ARG A 105 -0.53 1.07 15.95
CA ARG A 105 -0.35 0.02 16.97
C ARG A 105 -0.04 -1.35 16.37
N THR A 106 -0.15 -1.49 15.03
CA THR A 106 0.11 -2.75 14.34
C THR A 106 1.59 -3.14 14.38
N HIS A 107 1.86 -4.42 14.26
CA HIS A 107 3.21 -4.93 14.06
C HIS A 107 3.76 -4.55 12.67
N TYR A 108 2.90 -4.43 11.64
CA TYR A 108 3.28 -3.88 10.34
C TYR A 108 3.88 -2.49 10.48
N TYR A 109 3.19 -1.57 11.18
CA TYR A 109 3.71 -0.23 11.39
C TYR A 109 5.03 -0.23 12.17
N LYS A 110 5.12 -0.99 13.28
CA LYS A 110 6.28 -1.02 14.16
C LYS A 110 7.48 -1.74 13.57
N ASN A 111 7.26 -2.89 12.90
CA ASN A 111 8.33 -3.78 12.46
C ASN A 111 8.74 -3.56 11.00
N TYR A 112 7.88 -2.93 10.20
CA TYR A 112 8.18 -2.61 8.81
C TYR A 112 8.24 -1.09 8.60
N TYR A 113 7.12 -0.38 8.75
CA TYR A 113 7.02 1.05 8.40
C TYR A 113 8.01 1.92 9.17
N GLN A 114 8.18 1.71 10.47
CA GLN A 114 9.17 2.45 11.26
C GLN A 114 10.63 2.17 10.86
N GLN A 115 10.93 1.01 10.26
CA GLN A 115 12.28 0.70 9.77
C GLN A 115 12.63 1.44 8.47
N THR A 116 11.64 1.93 7.74
CA THR A 116 11.85 2.74 6.53
C THR A 116 12.22 4.20 6.82
N THR A 117 12.34 4.58 8.10
CA THR A 117 12.56 5.97 8.54
C THR A 117 11.48 6.98 8.15
N LEU A 118 10.40 6.54 7.50
CA LEU A 118 9.30 7.39 7.05
C LEU A 118 8.56 8.05 8.22
N LEU A 119 8.34 9.36 8.10
CA LEU A 119 7.56 10.20 9.03
C LEU A 119 6.15 10.46 8.48
N ASP A 120 6.03 10.60 7.16
CA ASP A 120 4.77 10.88 6.47
C ASP A 120 4.85 10.43 5.01
N GLU A 121 3.71 10.04 4.45
CA GLU A 121 3.64 9.52 3.10
C GLU A 121 2.35 9.93 2.40
N VAL A 122 2.48 10.36 1.14
CA VAL A 122 1.37 10.75 0.27
C VAL A 122 1.52 10.02 -1.06
N ALA A 123 0.45 9.38 -1.53
CA ALA A 123 0.45 8.67 -2.80
C ALA A 123 -0.42 9.38 -3.86
N VAL A 124 0.11 9.46 -5.08
CA VAL A 124 -0.66 9.76 -6.29
C VAL A 124 -1.13 8.44 -6.87
N PHE A 125 -2.43 8.22 -6.94
CA PHE A 125 -3.05 7.03 -7.51
C PHE A 125 -3.47 7.24 -8.96
N ALA A 126 -3.22 6.27 -9.81
CA ALA A 126 -3.64 6.25 -11.21
C ALA A 126 -4.09 4.84 -11.62
N SER A 127 -5.39 4.59 -11.68
CA SER A 127 -5.92 3.34 -12.24
C SER A 127 -5.74 3.30 -13.74
N ILE A 128 -4.98 2.34 -14.23
CA ILE A 128 -4.75 2.08 -15.67
C ILE A 128 -5.89 1.26 -16.23
N THR A 129 -6.23 0.16 -15.55
CA THR A 129 -7.37 -0.71 -15.83
C THR A 129 -8.14 -0.96 -14.53
N GLU A 130 -9.19 -1.77 -14.58
CA GLU A 130 -9.92 -2.19 -13.38
C GLU A 130 -9.05 -2.98 -12.39
N SER A 131 -8.06 -3.73 -12.91
CA SER A 131 -7.17 -4.57 -12.10
C SER A 131 -5.77 -4.01 -11.91
N VAL A 132 -5.41 -2.90 -12.57
CA VAL A 132 -4.06 -2.31 -12.50
C VAL A 132 -4.12 -0.88 -11.99
N THR A 133 -3.43 -0.62 -10.90
CA THR A 133 -3.27 0.72 -10.33
C THR A 133 -1.80 1.03 -10.11
N LEU A 134 -1.37 2.19 -10.59
CA LEU A 134 -0.08 2.76 -10.23
C LEU A 134 -0.22 3.66 -9.01
N THR A 135 0.79 3.62 -8.15
CA THR A 135 0.94 4.54 -7.03
C THR A 135 2.33 5.17 -7.09
N ALA A 136 2.39 6.51 -7.15
CA ALA A 136 3.63 7.23 -6.91
C ALA A 136 3.60 7.73 -5.46
N CYS A 137 4.34 7.05 -4.59
CA CYS A 137 4.40 7.34 -3.16
C CYS A 137 5.54 8.32 -2.88
N LEU A 138 5.19 9.47 -2.33
CA LEU A 138 6.08 10.55 -1.93
C LEU A 138 6.30 10.44 -0.42
N GLY A 139 7.53 10.21 0.00
CA GLY A 139 7.87 10.04 1.41
C GLY A 139 8.60 11.25 1.98
N ARG A 140 8.26 11.60 3.21
CA ARG A 140 9.07 12.40 4.12
C ARG A 140 9.68 11.47 5.15
N ASP A 141 10.99 11.48 5.27
CA ASP A 141 11.74 10.65 6.21
C ASP A 141 12.62 11.46 7.15
N CYS A 142 13.53 10.79 7.85
CA CYS A 142 14.45 11.44 8.77
C CYS A 142 15.42 12.41 8.09
N SER A 143 15.58 12.39 6.75
CA SER A 143 16.44 13.33 6.01
C SER A 143 15.93 14.77 6.14
N SER A 144 14.62 15.01 5.95
CA SER A 144 14.01 16.31 6.20
C SER A 144 13.52 16.51 7.63
N GLY A 145 13.27 15.41 8.36
CA GLY A 145 12.88 15.40 9.76
C GLY A 145 11.47 15.97 10.06
N LYS A 146 10.63 16.15 9.04
CA LYS A 146 9.29 16.78 9.20
C LYS A 146 8.26 16.19 8.25
N PRO A 147 6.97 16.09 8.65
CA PRO A 147 5.88 15.67 7.77
C PRO A 147 5.52 16.75 6.74
N PHE A 148 4.67 16.37 5.77
CA PHE A 148 4.06 17.33 4.84
C PHE A 148 3.19 18.34 5.60
N ASN A 149 3.33 19.63 5.24
CA ASN A 149 2.51 20.69 5.79
C ASN A 149 1.18 20.84 5.02
N LYS A 150 0.24 21.63 5.59
CA LYS A 150 -1.10 21.82 5.00
C LYS A 150 -1.06 22.43 3.59
N ARG A 151 -0.12 23.35 3.32
CA ARG A 151 0.02 24.02 2.02
C ARG A 151 0.50 23.04 0.97
N GLU A 152 1.49 22.21 1.28
CA GLU A 152 1.99 21.15 0.39
C GLU A 152 0.89 20.13 0.07
N LEU A 153 0.15 19.64 1.09
CA LEU A 153 -0.96 18.72 0.89
C LEU A 153 -2.08 19.33 0.03
N GLN A 154 -2.36 20.61 0.19
CA GLN A 154 -3.35 21.33 -0.62
C GLN A 154 -2.89 21.44 -2.08
N ALA A 155 -1.63 21.80 -2.33
CA ALA A 155 -1.06 21.86 -3.66
C ALA A 155 -1.10 20.50 -4.36
N LEU A 156 -0.66 19.43 -3.69
CA LEU A 156 -0.74 18.07 -4.23
C LEU A 156 -2.18 17.66 -4.57
N ARG A 157 -3.16 17.98 -3.71
CA ARG A 157 -4.58 17.67 -3.98
C ARG A 157 -5.12 18.46 -5.18
N GLN A 158 -4.74 19.73 -5.33
CA GLN A 158 -5.14 20.58 -6.45
C GLN A 158 -4.66 19.99 -7.78
N TYR A 159 -3.43 19.50 -7.85
CA TYR A 159 -2.85 18.92 -9.06
C TYR A 159 -3.03 17.40 -9.16
N GLY A 160 -3.69 16.78 -8.20
CA GLY A 160 -3.80 15.33 -8.09
C GLY A 160 -4.31 14.63 -9.34
N MET A 161 -5.32 15.21 -10.02
CA MET A 161 -5.85 14.63 -11.27
C MET A 161 -4.87 14.77 -12.44
N THR A 162 -4.13 15.87 -12.52
CA THR A 162 -3.08 16.08 -13.53
C THR A 162 -1.97 15.05 -13.35
N LEU A 163 -1.47 14.91 -12.13
CA LEU A 163 -0.43 13.93 -11.78
C LEU A 163 -0.89 12.50 -12.08
N SER A 164 -2.12 12.13 -11.70
CA SER A 164 -2.71 10.82 -12.02
C SER A 164 -2.79 10.58 -13.54
N SER A 165 -3.17 11.63 -14.30
CA SER A 165 -3.31 11.53 -15.75
C SER A 165 -1.96 11.35 -16.46
N LEU A 166 -0.89 11.98 -15.96
CA LEU A 166 0.48 11.78 -16.46
C LEU A 166 0.91 10.32 -16.25
N LEU A 167 0.77 9.79 -15.04
CA LEU A 167 1.09 8.39 -14.73
C LEU A 167 0.26 7.45 -15.61
N LYS A 168 -1.06 7.66 -15.68
CA LYS A 168 -1.95 6.84 -16.49
C LYS A 168 -1.57 6.86 -17.97
N LYS A 169 -1.28 8.05 -18.52
CA LYS A 169 -0.92 8.19 -19.94
C LYS A 169 0.41 7.54 -20.26
N HIS A 170 1.41 7.71 -19.40
CA HIS A 170 2.74 7.14 -19.60
C HIS A 170 2.70 5.60 -19.59
N TRP A 171 2.02 5.00 -18.62
CA TRP A 171 1.90 3.54 -18.47
C TRP A 171 0.60 2.96 -19.02
N GLN A 172 -0.08 3.64 -19.97
CA GLN A 172 -1.34 3.16 -20.54
C GLN A 172 -1.24 1.75 -21.17
N ASP A 173 -0.07 1.43 -21.72
CA ASP A 173 0.21 0.14 -22.34
C ASP A 173 0.96 -0.83 -21.43
N TYR A 174 1.11 -0.46 -20.13
CA TYR A 174 1.79 -1.29 -19.18
C TYR A 174 1.09 -2.64 -19.02
N ARG A 175 1.85 -3.70 -19.26
CA ARG A 175 1.44 -5.08 -19.04
C ARG A 175 2.40 -5.71 -18.04
N SER A 176 1.88 -6.28 -16.98
CA SER A 176 2.67 -7.11 -16.09
C SER A 176 2.82 -8.50 -16.71
N ASP A 177 3.97 -9.13 -16.54
CA ASP A 177 4.15 -10.55 -16.87
C ASP A 177 3.13 -11.43 -16.11
N ASN A 178 2.60 -10.94 -15.00
CA ASN A 178 1.57 -11.61 -14.21
C ASN A 178 0.15 -11.49 -14.81
N VAL A 179 -0.11 -10.58 -15.75
CA VAL A 179 -1.45 -10.44 -16.39
C VAL A 179 -1.85 -11.68 -17.20
N MET A 180 -0.87 -12.47 -17.64
CA MET A 180 -1.12 -13.73 -18.34
C MET A 180 -1.47 -14.90 -17.40
N LYS A 181 -1.28 -14.74 -16.09
CA LYS A 181 -1.65 -15.74 -15.06
C LYS A 181 -3.09 -15.51 -14.62
N ALA A 182 -3.78 -16.59 -14.30
CA ALA A 182 -5.10 -16.51 -13.67
C ALA A 182 -5.01 -15.68 -12.37
N ALA A 183 -6.03 -14.86 -12.12
CA ALA A 183 -6.10 -14.09 -10.88
C ALA A 183 -6.01 -15.05 -9.67
N PRO A 184 -5.12 -14.78 -8.70
CA PRO A 184 -5.00 -15.63 -7.53
C PRO A 184 -6.31 -15.59 -6.73
N ALA A 185 -6.61 -16.67 -6.02
CA ALA A 185 -7.73 -16.70 -5.10
C ALA A 185 -7.58 -15.59 -4.04
N PRO A 186 -8.69 -15.08 -3.47
CA PRO A 186 -8.66 -14.05 -2.44
C PRO A 186 -7.67 -14.37 -1.31
N VAL A 187 -6.96 -13.36 -0.81
CA VAL A 187 -5.93 -13.55 0.23
C VAL A 187 -6.47 -14.29 1.47
N GLU A 188 -7.75 -14.09 1.79
CA GLU A 188 -8.44 -14.79 2.89
C GLU A 188 -8.51 -16.30 2.66
N GLU A 189 -8.76 -16.70 1.43
CA GLU A 189 -8.85 -18.12 1.05
C GLU A 189 -7.46 -18.75 1.04
N ARG A 190 -6.50 -18.13 0.38
CA ARG A 190 -5.10 -18.57 0.37
C ARG A 190 -4.53 -18.70 1.80
N LEU A 191 -4.86 -17.74 2.68
CA LEU A 191 -4.47 -17.79 4.09
C LEU A 191 -5.07 -18.97 4.82
N ARG A 192 -6.35 -19.29 4.59
CA ARG A 192 -7.02 -20.45 5.19
C ARG A 192 -6.37 -21.76 4.77
N GLU A 193 -6.07 -21.88 3.48
CA GLU A 193 -5.40 -23.06 2.93
C GLU A 193 -4.01 -23.22 3.51
N ALA A 194 -3.19 -22.16 3.54
CA ALA A 194 -1.86 -22.19 4.12
C ALA A 194 -1.85 -22.57 5.61
N LEU A 195 -2.77 -22.01 6.41
CA LEU A 195 -2.94 -22.36 7.82
C LEU A 195 -3.33 -23.83 8.01
N ASN A 196 -4.25 -24.33 7.19
CA ASN A 196 -4.65 -25.74 7.26
C ASN A 196 -3.49 -26.67 6.89
N GLN A 197 -2.75 -26.37 5.83
CA GLN A 197 -1.66 -27.21 5.35
C GLN A 197 -0.45 -27.23 6.30
N GLN A 198 -0.06 -26.09 6.86
CA GLN A 198 1.18 -25.95 7.62
C GLN A 198 1.00 -26.13 9.13
N HIS A 199 -0.17 -25.77 9.66
CA HIS A 199 -0.44 -25.76 11.09
C HIS A 199 -1.65 -26.61 11.49
N SER A 200 -2.33 -27.26 10.52
CA SER A 200 -3.60 -27.98 10.75
C SER A 200 -4.71 -27.11 11.39
N ILE A 201 -4.62 -25.78 11.20
CA ILE A 201 -5.58 -24.80 11.74
C ILE A 201 -6.65 -24.51 10.69
N ARG A 202 -7.92 -24.87 11.00
CA ARG A 202 -9.07 -24.64 10.10
C ARG A 202 -9.85 -23.42 10.53
N LEU A 203 -9.65 -22.29 9.84
CA LEU A 203 -10.46 -21.08 10.00
C LEU A 203 -11.70 -21.12 9.13
N SER A 204 -12.81 -20.52 9.60
CA SER A 204 -13.92 -20.18 8.73
C SER A 204 -13.56 -18.95 7.85
N PRO A 205 -14.26 -18.70 6.72
CA PRO A 205 -14.03 -17.48 5.92
C PRO A 205 -14.08 -16.21 6.77
N ARG A 206 -15.07 -16.06 7.63
CA ARG A 206 -15.21 -14.90 8.52
C ARG A 206 -14.09 -14.76 9.55
N GLN A 207 -13.55 -15.88 10.05
CA GLN A 207 -12.39 -15.84 10.96
C GLN A 207 -11.12 -15.38 10.23
N ALA A 208 -10.91 -15.78 8.99
CA ALA A 208 -9.77 -15.31 8.18
C ALA A 208 -9.89 -13.82 7.86
N GLU A 209 -11.06 -13.33 7.44
CA GLU A 209 -11.32 -11.91 7.25
C GLU A 209 -11.03 -11.10 8.53
N VAL A 210 -11.51 -11.56 9.68
CA VAL A 210 -11.27 -10.92 10.98
C VAL A 210 -9.78 -10.91 11.32
N ALA A 211 -9.04 -12.00 11.05
CA ALA A 211 -7.60 -12.06 11.26
C ALA A 211 -6.86 -10.98 10.45
N LEU A 212 -7.18 -10.83 9.15
CA LEU A 212 -6.59 -9.81 8.30
C LEU A 212 -6.95 -8.39 8.75
N PHE A 213 -8.21 -8.13 9.12
CA PHE A 213 -8.59 -6.82 9.67
C PHE A 213 -7.82 -6.47 10.95
N ILE A 214 -7.60 -7.44 11.85
CA ILE A 214 -6.79 -7.24 13.06
C ILE A 214 -5.35 -6.85 12.69
N LEU A 215 -4.72 -7.60 11.78
CA LEU A 215 -3.34 -7.34 11.37
C LEU A 215 -3.18 -6.00 10.67
N ARG A 216 -4.17 -5.57 9.89
CA ARG A 216 -4.26 -4.26 9.23
C ARG A 216 -4.50 -3.10 10.20
N GLY A 217 -4.92 -3.38 11.44
CA GLY A 217 -5.08 -2.36 12.49
C GLY A 217 -6.50 -1.84 12.65
N HIS A 218 -7.52 -2.60 12.26
CA HIS A 218 -8.90 -2.24 12.54
C HIS A 218 -9.29 -2.57 13.99
N SER A 219 -9.97 -1.65 14.65
CA SER A 219 -10.63 -1.94 15.93
C SER A 219 -11.81 -2.90 15.73
N SER A 220 -12.28 -3.51 16.81
CA SER A 220 -13.47 -4.39 16.72
C SER A 220 -14.72 -3.64 16.24
N LEU A 221 -14.82 -2.34 16.52
CA LEU A 221 -15.91 -1.50 16.01
C LEU A 221 -15.75 -1.28 14.50
N SER A 222 -14.54 -0.94 14.04
CA SER A 222 -14.26 -0.80 12.62
C SER A 222 -14.54 -2.10 11.85
N ILE A 223 -14.12 -3.25 12.40
CA ILE A 223 -14.41 -4.57 11.80
C ILE A 223 -15.93 -4.82 11.71
N SER A 224 -16.69 -4.49 12.75
CA SER A 224 -18.15 -4.70 12.76
C SER A 224 -18.85 -3.91 11.65
N LEU A 225 -18.41 -2.68 11.39
CA LEU A 225 -18.93 -1.84 10.31
C LEU A 225 -18.56 -2.41 8.92
N HIS A 226 -17.32 -2.87 8.73
CA HIS A 226 -16.88 -3.46 7.46
C HIS A 226 -17.61 -4.77 7.12
N LEU A 227 -17.87 -5.59 8.13
CA LEU A 227 -18.48 -6.91 7.94
C LEU A 227 -20.02 -6.88 8.01
N GLY A 228 -20.63 -5.72 8.38
CA GLY A 228 -22.07 -5.60 8.57
C GLY A 228 -22.61 -6.48 9.69
N VAL A 229 -21.85 -6.70 10.78
CA VAL A 229 -22.24 -7.53 11.92
C VAL A 229 -22.15 -6.75 13.23
N SER A 230 -22.72 -7.29 14.32
CA SER A 230 -22.63 -6.65 15.63
C SER A 230 -21.21 -6.66 16.19
N LEU A 231 -20.87 -5.67 17.02
CA LEU A 231 -19.61 -5.64 17.78
C LEU A 231 -19.42 -6.92 18.61
N GLN A 232 -20.48 -7.45 19.17
CA GLN A 232 -20.46 -8.69 19.96
C GLN A 232 -20.10 -9.90 19.09
N THR A 233 -20.61 -9.96 17.84
CA THR A 233 -20.26 -10.99 16.86
C THR A 233 -18.76 -10.95 16.54
N VAL A 234 -18.19 -9.76 16.32
CA VAL A 234 -16.74 -9.60 16.10
C VAL A 234 -15.93 -10.11 17.31
N LYS A 235 -16.35 -9.78 18.53
CA LYS A 235 -15.68 -10.30 19.75
C LYS A 235 -15.73 -11.83 19.82
N VAL A 236 -16.82 -12.46 19.39
CA VAL A 236 -16.94 -13.92 19.31
C VAL A 236 -15.96 -14.47 18.27
N PHE A 237 -15.93 -13.91 17.06
CA PHE A 237 -14.98 -14.35 16.02
C PHE A 237 -13.53 -14.21 16.47
N ARG A 238 -13.15 -13.11 17.12
CA ARG A 238 -11.79 -12.92 17.67
C ARG A 238 -11.45 -13.99 18.72
N ARG A 239 -12.36 -14.26 19.64
CA ARG A 239 -12.15 -15.30 20.67
C ARG A 239 -11.97 -16.68 20.04
N GLN A 240 -12.81 -17.03 19.07
CA GLN A 240 -12.72 -18.31 18.36
C GLN A 240 -11.43 -18.41 17.52
N LEU A 241 -11.04 -17.33 16.82
CA LEU A 241 -9.79 -17.23 16.08
C LEU A 241 -8.60 -17.49 16.99
N TYR A 242 -8.52 -16.79 18.12
CA TYR A 242 -7.41 -16.91 19.07
C TYR A 242 -7.34 -18.31 19.68
N ALA A 243 -8.48 -18.90 20.05
CA ALA A 243 -8.56 -20.25 20.56
C ALA A 243 -8.09 -21.29 19.53
N LYS A 244 -8.53 -21.18 18.25
CA LYS A 244 -8.11 -22.09 17.19
C LYS A 244 -6.62 -21.99 16.85
N CYS A 245 -6.06 -20.80 16.92
CA CYS A 245 -4.64 -20.56 16.68
C CYS A 245 -3.77 -20.82 17.91
N CYS A 246 -4.35 -21.13 19.06
CA CYS A 246 -3.65 -21.29 20.34
C CYS A 246 -2.81 -20.05 20.71
N ILE A 247 -3.36 -18.84 20.48
CA ILE A 247 -2.70 -17.55 20.72
C ILE A 247 -3.52 -16.68 21.69
N SER A 248 -2.85 -15.70 22.31
CA SER A 248 -3.46 -14.79 23.29
C SER A 248 -3.39 -13.31 22.89
N SER A 249 -2.56 -12.99 21.87
CA SER A 249 -2.25 -11.61 21.51
C SER A 249 -2.24 -11.37 19.99
N GLN A 250 -2.35 -10.09 19.61
CA GLN A 250 -2.17 -9.66 18.22
C GLN A 250 -0.72 -9.87 17.74
N ALA A 251 0.24 -9.79 18.66
CA ALA A 251 1.65 -10.08 18.35
C ALA A 251 1.85 -11.52 17.91
N GLU A 252 1.26 -12.46 18.63
CA GLU A 252 1.31 -13.89 18.29
C GLU A 252 0.57 -14.17 16.98
N LEU A 253 -0.57 -13.51 16.74
CA LEU A 253 -1.27 -13.62 15.45
C LEU A 253 -0.37 -13.14 14.30
N PHE A 254 0.33 -12.00 14.46
CA PHE A 254 1.26 -11.49 13.47
C PHE A 254 2.42 -12.47 13.24
N ALA A 255 3.04 -12.95 14.30
CA ALA A 255 4.14 -13.92 14.23
C ALA A 255 3.75 -15.22 13.51
N LEU A 256 2.51 -15.71 13.74
CA LEU A 256 1.97 -16.89 13.08
C LEU A 256 1.72 -16.66 11.57
N LEU A 257 1.17 -15.50 11.18
CA LEU A 257 0.67 -15.28 9.82
C LEU A 257 1.71 -14.66 8.87
N MET A 258 2.69 -13.89 9.35
CA MET A 258 3.68 -13.25 8.48
C MET A 258 4.53 -14.24 7.65
N PRO A 259 5.01 -15.37 8.19
CA PRO A 259 5.72 -16.36 7.37
C PRO A 259 4.85 -16.97 6.27
N LEU A 260 3.53 -17.05 6.49
CA LEU A 260 2.59 -17.53 5.47
C LEU A 260 2.43 -16.51 4.33
N PHE A 261 2.37 -15.22 4.63
CA PHE A 261 2.25 -14.18 3.61
C PHE A 261 3.41 -14.22 2.60
N ALA A 262 4.64 -14.44 3.06
CA ALA A 262 5.79 -14.60 2.16
C ALA A 262 5.56 -15.72 1.13
N ARG A 263 5.03 -16.85 1.55
CA ARG A 263 4.70 -17.99 0.66
C ARG A 263 3.51 -17.71 -0.26
N LEU A 264 2.51 -16.96 0.22
CA LEU A 264 1.35 -16.57 -0.61
C LEU A 264 1.78 -15.71 -1.80
N THR A 265 2.93 -15.02 -1.71
CA THR A 265 3.46 -14.15 -2.75
C THR A 265 4.38 -14.87 -3.75
N GLU A 266 4.90 -16.05 -3.41
CA GLU A 266 5.77 -16.85 -4.28
C GLU A 266 4.98 -17.65 -5.33
N HIS A 267 3.72 -17.94 -5.07
CA HIS A 267 2.85 -18.79 -5.91
C HIS A 267 1.76 -18.00 -6.66
N GLY A 268 1.81 -16.66 -6.61
CA GLY A 268 0.84 -15.73 -7.23
C GLY A 268 1.30 -15.10 -8.59
#